data_12f9709dc125c875621b494a5792d1f0
#
_entry.id   12f9709dc125c875621b494a5792d1f0
#
_cell.length_a   1.000
_cell.length_b   1.000
_cell.length_c   1.000
_cell.angle_alpha   90.00
_cell.angle_beta   90.00
_cell.angle_gamma   90.00
#
_symmetry.space_group_name_H-M   'P 1'
#
loop_
_entity.id
_entity.type
_entity.pdbx_description
1 polymer ?
#
loop_
_entity_poly.entity_id
_entity_poly.type
_entity_poly.pdbx_seq_one_letter_code
_entity_poly.pdbx_strand_id
1 'polypeptide(L)'
;MFVQELDRYWKTVVSTIRDGIMIVDTTGAIVSVNKAFETITGYGREELVGQKCSILHFSIYPMAREQRGDHWCMLFRTGDLSKRKCVLLKKDKSSIHVLKNVSLLHDNTGKVIGAVETITDITELIEKENQIAAFRRELRSEGSFHGLIGICASMQQVFDLITNAAQSEAPVIIFGESGTGKELVSRAIHEIGDRKGKPFIKVNCAALTESLLESELFGHVKGAYTGAYKGRAGRFETAHGGDIFLDEIGDLPLSTQVKLLRVLEEKVVERVGDNTPIPVDVRIISATNRNLSRLVDQGSFRKDFYFRINVVPIHLPSLRDRTDDIPLLAEHFFQKIRLRNGKDIEGISTDTMRILMNYSWPGNVRELRSAFEYAFVTCRESIIQPHHLPPSIIKTKRDVCTAKPSSISRKELKKKRLLEALEQAGGNQSEAAKILGVSRVTIWNQMKHFGVNVRRKIDRVRDS
;
A
#
# COMPACT_ATOMS: atom_id res chain seq x y z
N MET A 1 2.50 -52.34 -41.55
CA MET A 1 1.19 -51.73 -41.20
C MET A 1 1.32 -50.72 -40.05
N PHE A 2 1.84 -51.10 -38.88
CA PHE A 2 1.96 -50.23 -37.70
C PHE A 2 2.84 -48.97 -37.93
N VAL A 3 3.96 -49.06 -38.63
CA VAL A 3 4.86 -47.92 -38.90
C VAL A 3 4.23 -46.87 -39.84
N GLN A 4 3.46 -47.30 -40.83
CA GLN A 4 2.75 -46.39 -41.77
C GLN A 4 1.57 -45.68 -41.09
N GLU A 5 0.90 -46.34 -40.15
CA GLU A 5 -0.16 -45.69 -39.33
C GLU A 5 0.46 -44.67 -38.38
N LEU A 6 1.58 -44.97 -37.74
CA LEU A 6 2.28 -44.04 -36.84
C LEU A 6 2.71 -42.76 -37.59
N ASP A 7 3.21 -42.86 -38.81
CA ASP A 7 3.60 -41.73 -39.63
C ASP A 7 2.39 -40.82 -40.00
N ARG A 8 1.24 -41.45 -40.18
CA ARG A 8 -0.02 -40.72 -40.42
C ARG A 8 -0.50 -39.96 -39.16
N TYR A 9 -0.39 -40.59 -37.99
CA TYR A 9 -0.72 -39.93 -36.72
C TYR A 9 0.20 -38.73 -36.47
N TRP A 10 1.50 -38.89 -36.65
CA TRP A 10 2.47 -37.79 -36.47
C TRP A 10 2.19 -36.62 -37.41
N LYS A 11 1.86 -36.85 -38.67
CA LYS A 11 1.46 -35.80 -39.61
C LYS A 11 0.23 -35.04 -39.13
N THR A 12 -0.76 -35.77 -38.64
CA THR A 12 -1.98 -35.16 -38.08
C THR A 12 -1.66 -34.31 -36.82
N VAL A 13 -0.88 -34.84 -35.89
CA VAL A 13 -0.47 -34.13 -34.67
C VAL A 13 0.25 -32.82 -35.04
N VAL A 14 1.27 -32.88 -35.90
CA VAL A 14 2.07 -31.71 -36.30
C VAL A 14 1.21 -30.69 -37.07
N SER A 15 0.19 -31.12 -37.81
CA SER A 15 -0.70 -30.20 -38.54
C SER A 15 -1.78 -29.53 -37.66
N THR A 16 -2.13 -30.12 -36.50
CA THR A 16 -3.13 -29.60 -35.59
C THR A 16 -2.56 -28.68 -34.49
N ILE A 17 -1.25 -28.74 -34.24
CA ILE A 17 -0.56 -27.88 -33.27
C ILE A 17 -0.60 -26.43 -33.80
N ARG A 18 -0.97 -25.51 -32.92
CA ARG A 18 -1.02 -24.06 -33.23
C ARG A 18 0.36 -23.39 -33.18
N ASP A 19 1.36 -24.05 -32.59
CA ASP A 19 2.74 -23.56 -32.63
C ASP A 19 3.37 -23.86 -33.98
N GLY A 20 4.09 -22.89 -34.50
CA GLY A 20 4.89 -23.07 -35.71
C GLY A 20 6.05 -24.01 -35.47
N ILE A 21 6.18 -25.05 -36.25
CA ILE A 21 7.27 -26.03 -36.19
C ILE A 21 8.12 -25.93 -37.46
N MET A 22 9.43 -25.83 -37.29
CA MET A 22 10.43 -25.84 -38.35
C MET A 22 11.52 -26.85 -38.03
N ILE A 23 11.95 -27.61 -39.04
CA ILE A 23 13.09 -28.53 -38.96
C ILE A 23 14.20 -28.00 -39.87
N VAL A 24 15.41 -27.92 -39.34
CA VAL A 24 16.60 -27.52 -40.10
C VAL A 24 17.66 -28.65 -40.05
N ASP A 25 18.44 -28.75 -41.13
CA ASP A 25 19.60 -29.64 -41.17
C ASP A 25 20.83 -29.05 -40.45
N THR A 26 21.93 -29.77 -40.40
CA THR A 26 23.17 -29.32 -39.79
C THR A 26 23.81 -28.12 -40.49
N THR A 27 23.42 -27.80 -41.70
CA THR A 27 23.86 -26.64 -42.50
C THR A 27 22.96 -25.42 -42.29
N GLY A 28 21.82 -25.59 -41.56
CA GLY A 28 20.79 -24.60 -41.34
C GLY A 28 19.83 -24.39 -42.49
N ALA A 29 19.81 -25.32 -43.43
CA ALA A 29 18.77 -25.30 -44.46
C ALA A 29 17.47 -25.88 -43.87
N ILE A 30 16.35 -25.18 -44.17
CA ILE A 30 15.03 -25.60 -43.74
C ILE A 30 14.57 -26.82 -44.49
N VAL A 31 14.34 -27.91 -43.74
CA VAL A 31 13.93 -29.18 -44.28
C VAL A 31 12.40 -29.32 -44.36
N SER A 32 11.73 -28.82 -43.33
CA SER A 32 10.26 -28.90 -43.26
C SER A 32 9.70 -27.84 -42.33
N VAL A 33 8.46 -27.42 -42.61
CA VAL A 33 7.64 -26.54 -41.75
C VAL A 33 6.21 -27.08 -41.71
N ASN A 34 5.50 -26.80 -40.60
CA ASN A 34 4.08 -27.11 -40.47
C ASN A 34 3.21 -25.90 -40.91
N LYS A 35 1.89 -26.13 -41.02
CA LYS A 35 0.94 -25.10 -41.47
C LYS A 35 0.88 -23.87 -40.52
N ALA A 36 1.02 -24.07 -39.21
CA ALA A 36 1.06 -22.98 -38.23
C ALA A 36 2.29 -22.09 -38.46
N PHE A 37 3.45 -22.66 -38.81
CA PHE A 37 4.65 -21.90 -39.14
C PHE A 37 4.46 -20.98 -40.34
N GLU A 38 3.81 -21.48 -41.39
CA GLU A 38 3.47 -20.67 -42.58
C GLU A 38 2.55 -19.48 -42.17
N THR A 39 1.54 -19.77 -41.36
CA THR A 39 0.57 -18.73 -40.87
C THR A 39 1.26 -17.67 -40.02
N ILE A 40 2.10 -18.06 -39.09
CA ILE A 40 2.81 -17.17 -38.19
C ILE A 40 3.83 -16.29 -38.92
N THR A 41 4.58 -16.86 -39.88
CA THR A 41 5.66 -16.17 -40.59
C THR A 41 5.21 -15.44 -41.83
N GLY A 42 4.09 -15.86 -42.44
CA GLY A 42 3.57 -15.35 -43.71
C GLY A 42 4.30 -15.87 -44.95
N TYR A 43 5.29 -16.77 -44.78
CA TYR A 43 5.98 -17.44 -45.85
C TYR A 43 5.31 -18.77 -46.21
N GLY A 44 5.15 -19.09 -47.47
CA GLY A 44 4.71 -20.40 -47.91
C GLY A 44 5.81 -21.47 -47.72
N ARG A 45 5.40 -22.72 -47.52
CA ARG A 45 6.32 -23.87 -47.39
C ARG A 45 7.31 -23.96 -48.57
N GLU A 46 6.86 -23.73 -49.80
CA GLU A 46 7.67 -23.80 -51.00
C GLU A 46 8.76 -22.72 -51.06
N GLU A 47 8.52 -21.58 -50.37
CA GLU A 47 9.45 -20.48 -50.28
C GLU A 47 10.52 -20.69 -49.21
N LEU A 48 10.22 -21.53 -48.17
CA LEU A 48 11.07 -21.75 -47.01
C LEU A 48 11.95 -22.99 -47.17
N VAL A 49 11.41 -24.09 -47.70
CA VAL A 49 12.15 -25.36 -47.81
C VAL A 49 13.35 -25.19 -48.75
N GLY A 50 14.52 -25.63 -48.26
CA GLY A 50 15.80 -25.46 -48.95
C GLY A 50 16.49 -24.08 -48.70
N GLN A 51 15.80 -23.09 -48.16
CA GLN A 51 16.42 -21.81 -47.77
C GLN A 51 17.13 -21.91 -46.43
N LYS A 52 18.09 -21.01 -46.17
CA LYS A 52 18.74 -20.90 -44.87
C LYS A 52 17.76 -20.29 -43.87
N CYS A 53 17.73 -20.81 -42.63
CA CYS A 53 16.84 -20.30 -41.57
C CYS A 53 17.10 -18.81 -41.20
N SER A 54 18.22 -18.24 -41.65
CA SER A 54 18.54 -16.79 -41.49
C SER A 54 17.58 -15.87 -42.27
N ILE A 55 16.78 -16.37 -43.23
CA ILE A 55 15.72 -15.61 -43.90
C ILE A 55 14.67 -15.09 -42.91
N LEU A 56 14.52 -15.71 -41.77
CA LEU A 56 13.49 -15.42 -40.76
C LEU A 56 13.88 -14.30 -39.77
N HIS A 57 14.96 -13.60 -39.93
CA HIS A 57 15.38 -12.42 -39.14
C HIS A 57 14.91 -12.37 -37.67
N PHE A 58 15.34 -13.32 -36.89
CA PHE A 58 15.08 -13.30 -35.44
C PHE A 58 16.01 -12.31 -34.71
N SER A 59 15.46 -11.46 -33.83
CA SER A 59 16.24 -10.45 -33.09
C SER A 59 17.25 -11.03 -32.08
N ILE A 60 17.18 -12.33 -31.79
CA ILE A 60 18.12 -13.02 -30.86
C ILE A 60 19.50 -13.20 -31.47
N TYR A 61 19.60 -13.19 -32.77
CA TYR A 61 20.89 -13.32 -33.44
C TYR A 61 21.42 -11.92 -33.74
N PRO A 62 22.30 -11.31 -32.87
CA PRO A 62 23.09 -10.18 -33.31
C PRO A 62 23.81 -10.65 -34.56
N MET A 63 23.82 -9.83 -35.60
CA MET A 63 24.46 -10.14 -36.87
C MET A 63 25.89 -10.62 -36.65
N ALA A 64 26.10 -11.88 -36.39
CA ALA A 64 27.37 -12.58 -36.56
C ALA A 64 27.56 -12.81 -38.06
N ARG A 65 27.52 -11.72 -38.83
CA ARG A 65 28.11 -11.64 -40.17
C ARG A 65 29.60 -11.55 -39.93
N GLU A 66 30.33 -12.54 -40.45
CA GLU A 66 31.79 -12.56 -40.52
C GLU A 66 32.52 -13.21 -39.34
N GLN A 67 32.31 -14.55 -39.16
CA GLN A 67 33.49 -15.39 -38.84
C GLN A 67 33.33 -16.71 -39.60
N ARG A 68 34.25 -16.92 -40.50
CA ARG A 68 34.42 -18.17 -41.26
C ARG A 68 34.69 -19.31 -40.29
N GLY A 69 33.79 -20.28 -40.21
CA GLY A 69 33.97 -21.53 -39.45
C GLY A 69 32.71 -22.40 -39.50
N ASP A 70 32.84 -23.69 -39.46
CA ASP A 70 31.81 -24.74 -39.67
C ASP A 70 30.59 -24.70 -38.72
N HIS A 71 30.52 -23.78 -37.76
CA HIS A 71 29.43 -23.66 -36.79
C HIS A 71 28.82 -22.25 -36.77
N TRP A 72 28.08 -21.90 -37.78
CA TRP A 72 27.46 -20.58 -37.99
C TRP A 72 26.25 -20.31 -37.02
N CYS A 73 25.71 -21.34 -36.36
CA CYS A 73 24.58 -21.19 -35.43
C CYS A 73 25.01 -21.54 -33.99
N MET A 74 24.74 -20.60 -33.07
CA MET A 74 25.05 -20.76 -31.64
C MET A 74 24.38 -21.99 -31.02
N LEU A 75 23.24 -22.43 -31.58
CA LEU A 75 22.51 -23.62 -31.17
C LEU A 75 23.36 -24.90 -31.20
N PHE A 76 24.09 -25.16 -32.30
CA PHE A 76 24.94 -26.32 -32.45
C PHE A 76 26.16 -26.30 -31.55
N ARG A 77 26.47 -25.12 -30.92
CA ARG A 77 27.54 -24.98 -29.92
C ARG A 77 27.04 -25.14 -28.48
N THR A 78 25.80 -24.72 -28.15
CA THR A 78 25.26 -24.69 -26.79
C THR A 78 24.34 -25.88 -26.50
N GLY A 79 23.85 -26.58 -27.50
CA GLY A 79 23.08 -27.81 -27.37
C GLY A 79 21.59 -27.66 -27.10
N ASP A 80 21.15 -26.56 -26.52
CA ASP A 80 19.72 -26.31 -26.24
C ASP A 80 19.44 -24.80 -26.09
N LEU A 81 18.26 -24.38 -26.55
CA LEU A 81 17.73 -23.03 -26.37
C LEU A 81 16.26 -23.11 -25.99
N SER A 82 15.97 -23.13 -24.69
CA SER A 82 14.60 -23.20 -24.20
C SER A 82 14.04 -21.82 -23.82
N LYS A 83 12.79 -21.54 -24.20
CA LYS A 83 11.96 -20.38 -23.78
C LYS A 83 12.61 -19.00 -23.97
N ARG A 84 13.06 -18.69 -25.18
CA ARG A 84 13.56 -17.35 -25.52
C ARG A 84 12.48 -16.50 -26.18
N LYS A 85 12.12 -15.37 -25.53
CA LYS A 85 11.29 -14.34 -26.16
C LYS A 85 12.12 -13.60 -27.21
N CYS A 86 11.63 -13.46 -28.43
CA CYS A 86 12.28 -12.72 -29.53
C CYS A 86 11.28 -12.09 -30.47
N VAL A 87 11.75 -11.17 -31.28
CA VAL A 87 10.97 -10.55 -32.36
C VAL A 87 11.32 -11.28 -33.66
N LEU A 88 10.29 -11.66 -34.40
CA LEU A 88 10.38 -12.24 -35.73
C LEU A 88 9.84 -11.21 -36.74
N LEU A 89 10.55 -11.02 -37.87
CA LEU A 89 10.07 -10.23 -39.00
C LEU A 89 9.33 -11.14 -39.99
N LYS A 90 8.05 -10.87 -40.22
CA LYS A 90 7.24 -11.59 -41.21
C LYS A 90 7.63 -11.23 -42.64
N LYS A 91 7.10 -11.98 -43.61
CA LYS A 91 7.25 -11.71 -45.05
C LYS A 91 6.78 -10.31 -45.45
N ASP A 92 5.70 -9.81 -44.86
CA ASP A 92 5.14 -8.47 -45.08
C ASP A 92 5.90 -7.35 -44.38
N LYS A 93 7.02 -7.67 -43.73
CA LYS A 93 7.85 -6.79 -42.90
C LYS A 93 7.21 -6.33 -41.59
N SER A 94 6.06 -6.85 -41.19
CA SER A 94 5.52 -6.65 -39.86
C SER A 94 6.33 -7.46 -38.85
N SER A 95 6.45 -6.95 -37.63
CA SER A 95 7.15 -7.63 -36.51
C SER A 95 6.16 -8.25 -35.55
N ILE A 96 6.45 -9.48 -35.14
CA ILE A 96 5.69 -10.19 -34.11
C ILE A 96 6.60 -10.67 -32.98
N HIS A 97 6.03 -10.75 -31.78
CA HIS A 97 6.72 -11.34 -30.62
C HIS A 97 6.49 -12.85 -30.57
N VAL A 98 7.55 -13.62 -30.57
CA VAL A 98 7.45 -15.08 -30.51
C VAL A 98 8.26 -15.65 -29.34
N LEU A 99 7.73 -16.70 -28.75
CA LEU A 99 8.46 -17.55 -27.81
C LEU A 99 9.07 -18.69 -28.63
N LYS A 100 10.41 -18.76 -28.65
CA LYS A 100 11.16 -19.73 -29.42
C LYS A 100 11.76 -20.80 -28.51
N ASN A 101 11.57 -22.09 -28.87
CA ASN A 101 12.27 -23.24 -28.32
C ASN A 101 13.00 -23.94 -29.43
N VAL A 102 14.16 -24.52 -29.12
CA VAL A 102 14.96 -25.28 -30.10
C VAL A 102 15.60 -26.49 -29.43
N SER A 103 15.54 -27.65 -30.08
CA SER A 103 16.15 -28.87 -29.62
C SER A 103 16.89 -29.57 -30.77
N LEU A 104 18.04 -30.17 -30.48
CA LEU A 104 18.82 -30.92 -31.46
C LEU A 104 18.16 -32.27 -31.78
N LEU A 105 18.23 -32.65 -33.06
CA LEU A 105 17.80 -33.93 -33.57
C LEU A 105 19.03 -34.86 -33.71
N HIS A 106 18.94 -36.05 -33.19
CA HIS A 106 20.00 -37.06 -33.24
C HIS A 106 19.53 -38.28 -34.02
N ASP A 107 20.45 -38.90 -34.71
CA ASP A 107 20.22 -40.22 -35.32
C ASP A 107 20.37 -41.36 -34.28
N ASN A 108 20.17 -42.61 -34.71
CA ASN A 108 20.25 -43.79 -33.87
C ASN A 108 21.66 -44.05 -33.30
N THR A 109 22.68 -43.34 -33.79
CA THR A 109 24.08 -43.42 -33.32
C THR A 109 24.44 -42.31 -32.35
N GLY A 110 23.48 -41.37 -32.07
CA GLY A 110 23.70 -40.19 -31.23
C GLY A 110 24.35 -39.01 -31.98
N LYS A 111 24.54 -39.11 -33.28
CA LYS A 111 25.07 -38.01 -34.10
C LYS A 111 24.00 -36.97 -34.37
N VAL A 112 24.34 -35.70 -34.25
CA VAL A 112 23.42 -34.59 -34.58
C VAL A 112 23.16 -34.55 -36.08
N ILE A 113 21.89 -34.62 -36.49
CA ILE A 113 21.44 -34.60 -37.87
C ILE A 113 20.68 -33.34 -38.23
N GLY A 114 20.34 -32.50 -37.24
CA GLY A 114 19.60 -31.27 -37.45
C GLY A 114 19.06 -30.72 -36.14
N ALA A 115 18.09 -29.83 -36.24
CA ALA A 115 17.36 -29.26 -35.10
C ALA A 115 15.87 -29.08 -35.41
N VAL A 116 15.03 -29.19 -34.38
CA VAL A 116 13.64 -28.81 -34.42
C VAL A 116 13.45 -27.49 -33.67
N GLU A 117 12.82 -26.53 -34.30
CA GLU A 117 12.50 -25.24 -33.72
C GLU A 117 10.98 -25.11 -33.62
N THR A 118 10.49 -24.64 -32.45
CA THR A 118 9.08 -24.26 -32.28
C THR A 118 8.97 -22.78 -31.98
N ILE A 119 7.96 -22.14 -32.57
CA ILE A 119 7.62 -20.73 -32.35
C ILE A 119 6.15 -20.62 -31.95
N THR A 120 5.90 -19.95 -30.84
CA THR A 120 4.55 -19.58 -30.38
C THR A 120 4.39 -18.08 -30.50
N ASP A 121 3.34 -17.60 -31.19
CA ASP A 121 3.03 -16.18 -31.25
C ASP A 121 2.49 -15.72 -29.88
N ILE A 122 3.18 -14.77 -29.26
CA ILE A 122 2.83 -14.16 -27.97
C ILE A 122 2.53 -12.67 -28.10
N THR A 123 2.29 -12.16 -29.32
CA THR A 123 2.07 -10.73 -29.60
C THR A 123 0.88 -10.22 -28.81
N GLU A 124 -0.27 -10.89 -28.90
CA GLU A 124 -1.48 -10.51 -28.15
C GLU A 124 -1.27 -10.48 -26.63
N LEU A 125 -0.49 -11.42 -26.11
CA LEU A 125 -0.16 -11.46 -24.68
C LEU A 125 0.66 -10.24 -24.28
N ILE A 126 1.68 -9.89 -25.04
CA ILE A 126 2.54 -8.73 -24.78
C ILE A 126 1.78 -7.42 -24.94
N GLU A 127 0.88 -7.32 -25.94
CA GLU A 127 0.02 -6.16 -26.13
C GLU A 127 -0.91 -5.96 -24.93
N LYS A 128 -1.55 -7.02 -24.42
CA LYS A 128 -2.37 -6.98 -23.22
C LYS A 128 -1.56 -6.60 -21.98
N GLU A 129 -0.37 -7.16 -21.81
CA GLU A 129 0.54 -6.77 -20.73
C GLU A 129 0.91 -5.28 -20.79
N ASN A 130 1.19 -4.76 -21.99
CA ASN A 130 1.51 -3.36 -22.23
C ASN A 130 0.31 -2.43 -22.00
N GLN A 131 -0.91 -2.83 -22.41
CA GLN A 131 -2.14 -2.09 -22.15
C GLN A 131 -2.43 -2.02 -20.65
N ILE A 132 -2.30 -3.12 -19.91
CA ILE A 132 -2.42 -3.15 -18.45
C ILE A 132 -1.38 -2.24 -17.80
N ALA A 133 -0.13 -2.27 -18.28
CA ALA A 133 0.93 -1.42 -17.76
C ALA A 133 0.73 0.07 -18.07
N ALA A 134 0.16 0.40 -19.25
CA ALA A 134 -0.21 1.77 -19.63
C ALA A 134 -1.37 2.27 -18.75
N PHE A 135 -2.44 1.49 -18.59
CA PHE A 135 -3.57 1.79 -17.74
C PHE A 135 -3.16 1.96 -16.26
N ARG A 136 -2.25 1.10 -15.78
CA ARG A 136 -1.65 1.25 -14.43
C ARG A 136 -0.79 2.52 -14.30
N ARG A 137 -0.12 2.97 -15.36
CA ARG A 137 0.63 4.25 -15.35
C ARG A 137 -0.30 5.44 -15.32
N GLU A 138 -1.38 5.41 -16.07
CA GLU A 138 -2.42 6.44 -16.09
C GLU A 138 -3.11 6.57 -14.74
N LEU A 139 -3.54 5.47 -14.14
CA LEU A 139 -4.06 5.43 -12.75
C LEU A 139 -3.05 5.95 -11.72
N ARG A 140 -1.74 5.75 -11.94
CA ARG A 140 -0.69 6.26 -11.04
C ARG A 140 -0.51 7.78 -11.14
N SER A 141 -0.64 8.36 -12.33
CA SER A 141 -0.55 9.81 -12.52
C SER A 141 -1.80 10.51 -12.00
N GLU A 142 -2.99 9.94 -12.20
CA GLU A 142 -4.26 10.48 -11.71
C GLU A 142 -4.48 10.28 -10.20
N GLY A 143 -3.93 9.20 -9.62
CA GLY A 143 -4.09 8.88 -8.19
C GLY A 143 -3.00 9.39 -7.26
N SER A 144 -1.99 10.12 -7.76
CA SER A 144 -0.85 10.62 -6.96
C SER A 144 -0.79 12.13 -6.93
N PHE A 145 -1.07 12.71 -5.76
CA PHE A 145 -1.01 14.14 -5.51
C PHE A 145 0.14 14.45 -4.53
N HIS A 146 1.26 14.97 -5.01
CA HIS A 146 2.47 15.28 -4.22
C HIS A 146 2.92 14.14 -3.28
N GLY A 147 2.85 12.89 -3.75
CA GLY A 147 3.20 11.70 -2.97
C GLY A 147 2.08 11.15 -2.09
N LEU A 148 0.93 11.83 -2.02
CA LEU A 148 -0.31 11.30 -1.49
C LEU A 148 -1.00 10.46 -2.56
N ILE A 149 -1.50 9.29 -2.17
CA ILE A 149 -2.18 8.35 -3.08
C ILE A 149 -3.62 8.17 -2.62
N GLY A 150 -4.57 8.37 -3.55
CA GLY A 150 -5.98 8.16 -3.30
C GLY A 150 -6.82 8.55 -4.50
N ILE A 151 -7.85 7.76 -4.77
CA ILE A 151 -8.84 7.97 -5.84
C ILE A 151 -10.26 8.13 -5.27
N CYS A 152 -10.46 7.78 -4.00
CA CYS A 152 -11.77 7.90 -3.38
C CYS A 152 -12.20 9.37 -3.24
N ALA A 153 -13.52 9.61 -3.24
CA ALA A 153 -14.09 10.96 -3.19
C ALA A 153 -13.62 11.76 -1.97
N SER A 154 -13.42 11.11 -0.81
CA SER A 154 -12.93 11.78 0.40
C SER A 154 -11.48 12.25 0.25
N MET A 155 -10.62 11.53 -0.47
CA MET A 155 -9.25 11.97 -0.76
C MET A 155 -9.22 13.09 -1.81
N GLN A 156 -10.12 13.07 -2.80
CA GLN A 156 -10.23 14.18 -3.76
C GLN A 156 -10.60 15.49 -3.06
N GLN A 157 -11.56 15.46 -2.12
CA GLN A 157 -11.88 16.63 -1.29
C GLN A 157 -10.66 17.11 -0.48
N VAL A 158 -9.85 16.20 0.04
CA VAL A 158 -8.60 16.56 0.74
C VAL A 158 -7.62 17.23 -0.24
N PHE A 159 -7.47 16.76 -1.46
CA PHE A 159 -6.58 17.36 -2.47
C PHE A 159 -7.03 18.78 -2.86
N ASP A 160 -8.33 18.99 -3.02
CA ASP A 160 -8.90 20.31 -3.27
C ASP A 160 -8.63 21.26 -2.09
N LEU A 161 -8.83 20.81 -0.85
CA LEU A 161 -8.54 21.58 0.35
C LEU A 161 -7.04 21.92 0.48
N ILE A 162 -6.15 20.99 0.15
CA ILE A 162 -4.70 21.22 0.14
C ILE A 162 -4.36 22.33 -0.87
N THR A 163 -4.91 22.25 -2.09
CA THR A 163 -4.67 23.23 -3.16
C THR A 163 -5.14 24.63 -2.74
N ASN A 164 -6.35 24.73 -2.18
CA ASN A 164 -6.90 25.99 -1.71
C ASN A 164 -6.11 26.53 -0.49
N ALA A 165 -5.78 25.67 0.46
CA ALA A 165 -4.97 26.03 1.61
C ALA A 165 -3.59 26.55 1.20
N ALA A 166 -2.96 25.95 0.19
CA ALA A 166 -1.64 26.34 -0.27
C ALA A 166 -1.56 27.80 -0.77
N GLN A 167 -2.66 28.33 -1.29
CA GLN A 167 -2.78 29.73 -1.77
C GLN A 167 -3.05 30.75 -0.66
N SER A 168 -3.13 30.33 0.60
CA SER A 168 -3.47 31.19 1.74
C SER A 168 -2.33 31.20 2.75
N GLU A 169 -2.12 32.35 3.40
CA GLU A 169 -1.20 32.50 4.54
C GLU A 169 -1.81 32.04 5.89
N ALA A 170 -3.08 31.63 5.88
CA ALA A 170 -3.77 31.20 7.09
C ALA A 170 -3.12 29.94 7.71
N PRO A 171 -3.14 29.81 9.05
CA PRO A 171 -2.75 28.59 9.73
C PRO A 171 -3.59 27.41 9.28
N VAL A 172 -2.92 26.25 9.06
CA VAL A 172 -3.57 25.01 8.66
C VAL A 172 -3.41 23.98 9.78
N ILE A 173 -4.50 23.26 10.07
CA ILE A 173 -4.45 22.13 10.99
C ILE A 173 -4.91 20.86 10.30
N ILE A 174 -4.12 19.78 10.43
CA ILE A 174 -4.34 18.49 9.79
C ILE A 174 -4.73 17.47 10.87
N PHE A 175 -5.98 17.03 10.82
CA PHE A 175 -6.50 15.97 11.69
C PHE A 175 -6.43 14.62 10.98
N GLY A 176 -6.07 13.59 11.72
CA GLY A 176 -6.07 12.21 11.21
C GLY A 176 -5.33 11.26 12.12
N GLU A 177 -5.69 9.99 12.06
CA GLU A 177 -5.02 8.93 12.82
C GLU A 177 -3.52 8.85 12.50
N SER A 178 -2.77 8.18 13.38
CA SER A 178 -1.35 7.93 13.11
C SER A 178 -1.19 7.11 11.82
N GLY A 179 -0.22 7.49 10.98
CA GLY A 179 0.08 6.77 9.74
C GLY A 179 -0.83 7.06 8.54
N THR A 180 -1.76 8.03 8.61
CA THR A 180 -2.63 8.42 7.48
C THR A 180 -1.92 9.25 6.41
N GLY A 181 -0.78 9.91 6.75
CA GLY A 181 -0.01 10.72 5.82
C GLY A 181 -0.03 12.23 6.10
N LYS A 182 -0.31 12.67 7.34
CA LYS A 182 -0.35 14.10 7.75
C LYS A 182 0.91 14.89 7.33
N GLU A 183 2.09 14.27 7.45
CA GLU A 183 3.35 14.90 7.02
C GLU A 183 3.41 15.12 5.50
N LEU A 184 2.87 14.19 4.69
CA LEU A 184 2.80 14.37 3.24
C LEU A 184 1.87 15.51 2.85
N VAL A 185 0.74 15.68 3.57
CA VAL A 185 -0.17 16.82 3.38
C VAL A 185 0.54 18.14 3.66
N SER A 186 1.25 18.27 4.78
CA SER A 186 1.97 19.50 5.13
C SER A 186 3.04 19.84 4.08
N ARG A 187 3.72 18.82 3.57
CA ARG A 187 4.70 18.97 2.50
C ARG A 187 4.06 19.40 1.18
N ALA A 188 2.91 18.81 0.83
CA ALA A 188 2.16 19.19 -0.38
C ALA A 188 1.71 20.65 -0.34
N ILE A 189 1.21 21.13 0.81
CA ILE A 189 0.84 22.54 1.02
C ILE A 189 2.03 23.45 0.77
N HIS A 190 3.21 23.13 1.30
CA HIS A 190 4.43 23.91 1.08
C HIS A 190 4.88 23.88 -0.39
N GLU A 191 4.88 22.71 -1.03
CA GLU A 191 5.36 22.54 -2.40
C GLU A 191 4.46 23.22 -3.46
N ILE A 192 3.17 23.41 -3.16
CA ILE A 192 2.20 24.07 -4.04
C ILE A 192 2.15 25.57 -3.77
N GLY A 193 2.37 26.01 -2.50
CA GLY A 193 2.16 27.38 -2.05
C GLY A 193 3.25 28.37 -2.50
N ASP A 194 3.01 29.66 -2.24
CA ASP A 194 3.91 30.77 -2.61
C ASP A 194 5.24 30.72 -1.88
N ARG A 195 5.33 29.98 -0.77
CA ARG A 195 6.56 29.77 0.00
C ARG A 195 7.39 28.57 -0.50
N LYS A 196 7.06 28.00 -1.66
CA LYS A 196 7.84 26.95 -2.31
C LYS A 196 9.29 27.38 -2.47
N GLY A 197 10.23 26.52 -2.05
CA GLY A 197 11.66 26.82 -2.10
C GLY A 197 12.17 27.71 -0.97
N LYS A 198 11.32 28.13 -0.05
CA LYS A 198 11.67 28.76 1.22
C LYS A 198 11.89 27.69 2.29
N PRO A 199 12.41 28.04 3.49
CA PRO A 199 12.58 27.06 4.55
C PRO A 199 11.28 26.33 4.91
N PHE A 200 11.36 24.98 5.00
CA PHE A 200 10.29 24.13 5.53
C PHE A 200 10.81 23.35 6.73
N ILE A 201 10.52 23.83 7.91
CA ILE A 201 11.05 23.31 9.16
C ILE A 201 10.03 22.40 9.83
N LYS A 202 10.44 21.18 10.17
CA LYS A 202 9.59 20.19 10.84
C LYS A 202 9.98 20.04 12.29
N VAL A 203 8.99 20.01 13.19
CA VAL A 203 9.16 19.76 14.61
C VAL A 203 8.10 18.76 15.07
N ASN A 204 8.53 17.71 15.74
CA ASN A 204 7.63 16.77 16.41
C ASN A 204 7.53 17.16 17.89
N CYS A 205 6.34 17.58 18.31
CA CYS A 205 6.10 18.12 19.65
C CYS A 205 6.06 17.03 20.73
N ALA A 206 5.78 15.78 20.37
CA ALA A 206 5.73 14.65 21.30
C ALA A 206 7.09 14.00 21.58
N ALA A 207 8.12 14.29 20.76
CA ALA A 207 9.40 13.60 20.81
C ALA A 207 10.37 14.16 21.87
N LEU A 208 10.08 15.33 22.45
CA LEU A 208 10.99 16.09 23.31
C LEU A 208 10.34 16.36 24.70
N THR A 209 11.16 16.49 25.72
CA THR A 209 10.72 17.03 27.02
C THR A 209 10.38 18.51 26.90
N GLU A 210 9.54 19.03 27.78
CA GLU A 210 9.05 20.42 27.73
C GLU A 210 10.17 21.46 27.58
N SER A 211 11.21 21.38 28.40
CA SER A 211 12.35 22.30 28.37
C SER A 211 13.16 22.23 27.07
N LEU A 212 13.33 21.01 26.54
CA LEU A 212 14.01 20.83 25.24
C LEU A 212 13.15 21.30 24.08
N LEU A 213 11.84 21.08 24.14
CA LEU A 213 10.89 21.53 23.12
C LEU A 213 10.87 23.07 23.04
N GLU A 214 10.79 23.76 24.18
CA GLU A 214 10.87 25.23 24.19
C GLU A 214 12.20 25.74 23.63
N SER A 215 13.32 25.14 24.05
CA SER A 215 14.65 25.50 23.54
C SER A 215 14.80 25.25 22.04
N GLU A 216 14.24 24.14 21.49
CA GLU A 216 14.25 23.86 20.06
C GLU A 216 13.35 24.84 19.30
N LEU A 217 12.13 25.11 19.76
CA LEU A 217 11.18 25.99 19.07
C LEU A 217 11.64 27.44 19.03
N PHE A 218 11.99 27.99 20.20
CA PHE A 218 12.23 29.42 20.41
C PHE A 218 13.72 29.79 20.47
N GLY A 219 14.62 28.81 20.64
CA GLY A 219 16.04 29.04 20.85
C GLY A 219 16.35 29.37 22.33
N HIS A 220 17.61 29.56 22.66
CA HIS A 220 18.07 29.92 23.99
C HIS A 220 19.34 30.78 23.93
N VAL A 221 19.53 31.59 24.95
CA VAL A 221 20.79 32.33 25.16
C VAL A 221 21.75 31.51 26.03
N LYS A 222 23.04 31.85 26.01
CA LYS A 222 24.03 31.23 26.88
C LYS A 222 23.63 31.40 28.36
N GLY A 223 23.59 30.31 29.12
CA GLY A 223 23.22 30.32 30.54
C GLY A 223 21.74 30.20 30.84
N ALA A 224 20.87 30.03 29.84
CA ALA A 224 19.43 29.90 30.02
C ALA A 224 19.01 28.71 30.90
N TYR A 225 19.79 27.63 30.91
CA TYR A 225 19.61 26.45 31.77
C TYR A 225 20.93 25.74 31.99
N THR A 226 20.99 24.80 32.93
CA THR A 226 22.18 23.99 33.23
C THR A 226 22.60 23.17 32.00
N GLY A 227 23.74 23.52 31.38
CA GLY A 227 24.20 22.92 30.13
C GLY A 227 24.11 23.82 28.90
N ALA A 228 23.50 25.00 28.99
CA ALA A 228 23.43 25.96 27.89
C ALA A 228 24.76 26.77 27.75
N TYR A 229 25.81 26.10 27.30
CA TYR A 229 27.15 26.71 27.15
C TYR A 229 27.25 27.73 26.00
N LYS A 230 26.38 27.63 25.00
CA LYS A 230 26.31 28.53 23.84
C LYS A 230 24.85 28.89 23.58
N GLY A 231 24.58 30.08 23.06
CA GLY A 231 23.25 30.42 22.54
C GLY A 231 22.97 29.68 21.23
N ARG A 232 21.70 29.38 20.97
CA ARG A 232 21.24 28.71 19.74
C ARG A 232 19.95 29.34 19.24
N ALA A 233 19.88 29.59 17.92
CA ALA A 233 18.66 30.04 17.26
C ALA A 233 17.58 28.95 17.28
N GLY A 234 16.32 29.37 17.42
CA GLY A 234 15.17 28.49 17.43
C GLY A 234 14.68 28.09 16.04
N ARG A 235 13.77 27.11 16.01
CA ARG A 235 13.15 26.64 14.76
C ARG A 235 12.31 27.72 14.08
N PHE A 236 11.66 28.59 14.84
CA PHE A 236 10.93 29.75 14.28
C PHE A 236 11.86 30.74 13.60
N GLU A 237 13.01 31.04 14.18
CA GLU A 237 14.02 31.88 13.55
C GLU A 237 14.53 31.25 12.25
N THR A 238 14.77 29.93 12.28
CA THR A 238 15.27 29.18 11.10
C THR A 238 14.19 29.07 10.00
N ALA A 239 12.90 29.07 10.38
CA ALA A 239 11.77 29.02 9.45
C ALA A 239 11.39 30.38 8.86
N HIS A 240 12.10 31.47 9.23
CA HIS A 240 11.76 32.81 8.79
C HIS A 240 11.65 32.92 7.25
N GLY A 241 10.55 33.51 6.78
CA GLY A 241 10.18 33.63 5.36
C GLY A 241 9.58 32.33 4.76
N GLY A 242 9.46 31.26 5.53
CA GLY A 242 8.96 29.97 5.10
C GLY A 242 7.81 29.41 5.95
N ASP A 243 7.74 28.07 6.00
CA ASP A 243 6.69 27.35 6.74
C ASP A 243 7.31 26.52 7.89
N ILE A 244 6.59 26.45 9.01
CA ILE A 244 6.90 25.50 10.09
C ILE A 244 5.79 24.47 10.20
N PHE A 245 6.18 23.18 10.22
CA PHE A 245 5.28 22.05 10.45
C PHE A 245 5.43 21.53 11.88
N LEU A 246 4.36 21.65 12.66
CA LEU A 246 4.28 21.21 14.06
C LEU A 246 3.46 19.92 14.12
N ASP A 247 4.14 18.77 14.18
CA ASP A 247 3.47 17.46 14.30
C ASP A 247 3.12 17.17 15.75
N GLU A 248 1.98 16.51 15.96
CA GLU A 248 1.39 16.17 17.28
C GLU A 248 1.21 17.41 18.18
N ILE A 249 0.60 18.46 17.62
CA ILE A 249 0.35 19.74 18.32
C ILE A 249 -0.48 19.57 19.59
N GLY A 250 -1.29 18.51 19.70
CA GLY A 250 -2.10 18.18 20.87
C GLY A 250 -1.31 17.70 22.08
N ASP A 251 0.01 17.50 21.95
CA ASP A 251 0.91 17.11 23.02
C ASP A 251 1.69 18.29 23.62
N LEU A 252 1.44 19.49 23.14
CA LEU A 252 2.11 20.71 23.65
C LEU A 252 1.75 21.02 25.10
N PRO A 253 2.77 21.31 25.95
CA PRO A 253 2.54 21.89 27.28
C PRO A 253 1.84 23.25 27.21
N LEU A 254 1.06 23.58 28.23
CA LEU A 254 0.33 24.86 28.30
C LEU A 254 1.25 26.08 28.22
N SER A 255 2.44 26.03 28.83
CA SER A 255 3.47 27.08 28.74
C SER A 255 3.89 27.37 27.29
N THR A 256 4.14 26.31 26.51
CA THR A 256 4.51 26.41 25.10
C THR A 256 3.36 26.92 24.24
N GLN A 257 2.11 26.55 24.56
CA GLN A 257 0.92 27.06 23.85
C GLN A 257 0.80 28.59 23.98
N VAL A 258 1.10 29.17 25.15
CA VAL A 258 1.11 30.62 25.37
C VAL A 258 2.14 31.31 24.47
N LYS A 259 3.36 30.79 24.42
CA LYS A 259 4.42 31.34 23.56
C LYS A 259 4.08 31.26 22.09
N LEU A 260 3.50 30.12 21.66
CA LEU A 260 3.04 29.95 20.26
C LEU A 260 1.89 30.87 19.88
N LEU A 261 0.98 31.17 20.82
CA LEU A 261 -0.08 32.15 20.59
C LEU A 261 0.51 33.53 20.28
N ARG A 262 1.53 33.97 21.03
CA ARG A 262 2.23 35.24 20.74
C ARG A 262 2.89 35.24 19.35
N VAL A 263 3.49 34.14 18.94
CA VAL A 263 4.05 34.03 17.58
C VAL A 263 2.97 34.18 16.50
N LEU A 264 1.79 33.59 16.72
CA LEU A 264 0.67 33.68 15.77
C LEU A 264 0.08 35.10 15.68
N GLU A 265 0.06 35.85 16.79
CA GLU A 265 -0.58 37.18 16.89
C GLU A 265 0.40 38.31 16.60
N GLU A 266 1.54 38.28 17.28
CA GLU A 266 2.51 39.38 17.27
C GLU A 266 3.62 39.18 16.23
N LYS A 267 3.77 37.95 15.68
CA LYS A 267 4.85 37.61 14.74
C LYS A 267 6.26 37.81 15.33
N VAL A 268 6.42 37.57 16.62
CA VAL A 268 7.70 37.66 17.34
C VAL A 268 7.97 36.41 18.15
N VAL A 269 9.24 36.11 18.35
CA VAL A 269 9.71 35.05 19.26
C VAL A 269 10.68 35.66 20.27
N GLU A 270 10.72 35.09 21.47
CA GLU A 270 11.70 35.41 22.50
C GLU A 270 12.49 34.12 22.83
N ARG A 271 13.81 34.23 22.91
CA ARG A 271 14.66 33.08 23.27
C ARG A 271 14.52 32.75 24.76
N VAL A 272 14.64 31.49 25.10
CA VAL A 272 14.66 31.06 26.51
C VAL A 272 15.83 31.76 27.23
N GLY A 273 15.52 32.44 28.33
CA GLY A 273 16.49 33.23 29.11
C GLY A 273 16.74 34.65 28.60
N ASP A 274 15.97 35.12 27.61
CA ASP A 274 16.02 36.49 27.07
C ASP A 274 14.59 36.96 26.75
N ASN A 275 14.32 38.26 26.96
CA ASN A 275 13.03 38.87 26.67
C ASN A 275 13.09 39.78 25.41
N THR A 276 14.19 39.71 24.65
CA THR A 276 14.33 40.50 23.41
C THR A 276 13.42 39.93 22.32
N PRO A 277 12.44 40.68 21.80
CA PRO A 277 11.55 40.21 20.74
C PRO A 277 12.30 40.13 19.41
N ILE A 278 12.23 38.99 18.74
CA ILE A 278 12.83 38.73 17.42
C ILE A 278 11.67 38.58 16.44
N PRO A 279 11.51 39.47 15.44
CA PRO A 279 10.44 39.37 14.46
C PRO A 279 10.64 38.16 13.54
N VAL A 280 9.56 37.40 13.32
CA VAL A 280 9.54 36.21 12.47
C VAL A 280 8.31 36.25 11.54
N ASP A 281 8.53 36.03 10.26
CA ASP A 281 7.46 35.79 9.31
C ASP A 281 7.43 34.30 8.96
N VAL A 282 6.52 33.57 9.62
CA VAL A 282 6.42 32.11 9.48
C VAL A 282 4.96 31.72 9.38
N ARG A 283 4.62 30.92 8.38
CA ARG A 283 3.32 30.27 8.29
C ARG A 283 3.33 28.98 9.09
N ILE A 284 2.28 28.73 9.88
CA ILE A 284 2.19 27.54 10.73
C ILE A 284 1.27 26.52 10.09
N ILE A 285 1.78 25.31 9.89
CA ILE A 285 1.03 24.11 9.53
C ILE A 285 1.15 23.16 10.72
N SER A 286 0.04 22.72 11.28
CA SER A 286 0.03 21.82 12.45
C SER A 286 -0.67 20.51 12.15
N ALA A 287 -0.35 19.46 12.89
CA ALA A 287 -1.01 18.17 12.75
C ALA A 287 -1.24 17.52 14.12
N THR A 288 -2.32 16.73 14.22
CA THR A 288 -2.62 15.96 15.44
C THR A 288 -3.49 14.74 15.13
N ASN A 289 -3.36 13.71 15.95
CA ASN A 289 -4.28 12.57 16.02
C ASN A 289 -5.27 12.69 17.20
N ARG A 290 -5.12 13.72 18.05
CA ARG A 290 -5.96 13.93 19.23
C ARG A 290 -7.19 14.79 18.92
N ASN A 291 -8.25 14.59 19.67
CA ASN A 291 -9.42 15.46 19.65
C ASN A 291 -9.14 16.72 20.49
N LEU A 292 -8.77 17.82 19.81
CA LEU A 292 -8.42 19.07 20.48
C LEU A 292 -9.59 19.71 21.25
N SER A 293 -10.83 19.60 20.74
CA SER A 293 -12.01 20.12 21.45
C SER A 293 -12.15 19.46 22.83
N ARG A 294 -11.94 18.13 22.90
CA ARG A 294 -11.95 17.41 24.17
C ARG A 294 -10.80 17.85 25.10
N LEU A 295 -9.62 18.13 24.55
CA LEU A 295 -8.48 18.63 25.36
C LEU A 295 -8.74 20.03 25.88
N VAL A 296 -9.47 20.89 25.13
CA VAL A 296 -9.94 22.21 25.59
C VAL A 296 -10.92 22.04 26.75
N ASP A 297 -11.89 21.15 26.65
CA ASP A 297 -12.86 20.88 27.74
C ASP A 297 -12.17 20.34 29.00
N GLN A 298 -11.08 19.61 28.85
CA GLN A 298 -10.25 19.08 29.95
C GLN A 298 -9.25 20.09 30.52
N GLY A 299 -9.14 21.29 29.96
CA GLY A 299 -8.17 22.30 30.36
C GLY A 299 -6.71 21.99 30.00
N SER A 300 -6.47 20.94 29.19
CA SER A 300 -5.13 20.55 28.73
C SER A 300 -4.70 21.29 27.46
N PHE A 301 -5.62 21.95 26.79
CA PHE A 301 -5.38 22.78 25.63
C PHE A 301 -6.13 24.11 25.77
N ARG A 302 -5.45 25.23 25.48
CA ARG A 302 -6.05 26.55 25.62
C ARG A 302 -7.06 26.82 24.52
N LYS A 303 -8.19 27.40 24.87
CA LYS A 303 -9.28 27.72 23.95
C LYS A 303 -8.88 28.81 22.96
N ASP A 304 -8.15 29.84 23.41
CA ASP A 304 -7.66 30.95 22.57
C ASP A 304 -6.69 30.41 21.47
N PHE A 305 -5.74 29.59 21.88
CA PHE A 305 -4.79 28.96 20.95
C PHE A 305 -5.48 28.03 19.95
N TYR A 306 -6.47 27.24 20.41
CA TYR A 306 -7.27 26.36 19.53
C TYR A 306 -7.92 27.14 18.38
N PHE A 307 -8.62 28.26 18.68
CA PHE A 307 -9.26 29.04 17.63
C PHE A 307 -8.27 29.71 16.67
N ARG A 308 -7.07 30.02 17.14
CA ARG A 308 -6.05 30.68 16.32
C ARG A 308 -5.34 29.73 15.36
N ILE A 309 -5.22 28.44 15.70
CA ILE A 309 -4.62 27.43 14.81
C ILE A 309 -5.66 26.71 13.94
N ASN A 310 -6.91 26.64 14.38
CA ASN A 310 -7.98 25.91 13.68
C ASN A 310 -8.72 26.81 12.69
N VAL A 311 -7.98 27.43 11.76
CA VAL A 311 -8.54 28.31 10.73
C VAL A 311 -8.89 27.51 9.48
N VAL A 312 -7.97 26.68 9.00
CA VAL A 312 -8.19 25.78 7.86
C VAL A 312 -8.01 24.34 8.31
N PRO A 313 -9.09 23.65 8.73
CA PRO A 313 -9.04 22.25 9.13
C PRO A 313 -9.04 21.32 7.92
N ILE A 314 -8.10 20.38 7.87
CA ILE A 314 -8.03 19.29 6.88
C ILE A 314 -8.16 17.97 7.62
N HIS A 315 -9.17 17.18 7.29
CA HIS A 315 -9.41 15.87 7.91
C HIS A 315 -8.98 14.76 6.96
N LEU A 316 -7.92 14.02 7.33
CA LEU A 316 -7.47 12.85 6.60
C LEU A 316 -8.27 11.61 7.00
N PRO A 317 -8.95 10.94 6.06
CA PRO A 317 -9.68 9.72 6.35
C PRO A 317 -8.71 8.59 6.75
N SER A 318 -9.17 7.70 7.64
CA SER A 318 -8.45 6.48 7.97
C SER A 318 -8.46 5.52 6.77
N LEU A 319 -7.51 4.59 6.70
CA LEU A 319 -7.42 3.67 5.55
C LEU A 319 -8.64 2.75 5.44
N ARG A 320 -9.27 2.40 6.57
CA ARG A 320 -10.52 1.62 6.59
C ARG A 320 -11.73 2.38 6.01
N ASP A 321 -11.70 3.72 5.99
CA ASP A 321 -12.75 4.57 5.44
C ASP A 321 -12.52 4.90 3.94
N ARG A 322 -11.39 4.41 3.37
CA ARG A 322 -11.00 4.55 1.96
C ARG A 322 -10.45 3.25 1.38
N THR A 323 -11.22 2.17 1.52
CA THR A 323 -10.82 0.83 1.09
C THR A 323 -10.49 0.73 -0.40
N ASP A 324 -11.12 1.57 -1.23
CA ASP A 324 -10.87 1.64 -2.67
C ASP A 324 -9.44 2.11 -3.02
N ASP A 325 -8.77 2.80 -2.10
CA ASP A 325 -7.39 3.22 -2.27
C ASP A 325 -6.38 2.11 -1.93
N ILE A 326 -6.80 1.04 -1.23
CA ILE A 326 -5.89 -0.03 -0.79
C ILE A 326 -5.18 -0.73 -1.95
N PRO A 327 -5.86 -1.12 -3.05
CA PRO A 327 -5.18 -1.75 -4.19
C PRO A 327 -4.12 -0.85 -4.82
N LEU A 328 -4.40 0.45 -4.94
CA LEU A 328 -3.48 1.44 -5.51
C LEU A 328 -2.25 1.66 -4.61
N LEU A 329 -2.48 1.77 -3.31
CA LEU A 329 -1.41 1.86 -2.30
C LEU A 329 -0.56 0.59 -2.24
N ALA A 330 -1.20 -0.59 -2.31
CA ALA A 330 -0.53 -1.88 -2.33
C ALA A 330 0.39 -2.00 -3.55
N GLU A 331 -0.10 -1.68 -4.73
CA GLU A 331 0.68 -1.67 -5.97
C GLU A 331 1.84 -0.68 -5.88
N HIS A 332 1.62 0.53 -5.36
CA HIS A 332 2.66 1.53 -5.17
C HIS A 332 3.79 1.02 -4.27
N PHE A 333 3.46 0.45 -3.11
CA PHE A 333 4.48 -0.06 -2.18
C PHE A 333 5.17 -1.30 -2.73
N PHE A 334 4.44 -2.20 -3.38
CA PHE A 334 4.99 -3.36 -4.04
C PHE A 334 6.08 -2.95 -5.04
N GLN A 335 5.77 -2.05 -5.97
CA GLN A 335 6.72 -1.60 -6.98
C GLN A 335 7.91 -0.85 -6.38
N LYS A 336 7.67 0.02 -5.40
CA LYS A 336 8.72 0.79 -4.72
C LYS A 336 9.72 -0.11 -4.00
N ILE A 337 9.25 -1.18 -3.37
CA ILE A 337 10.10 -2.13 -2.64
C ILE A 337 10.80 -3.07 -3.63
N ARG A 338 10.11 -3.54 -4.67
CA ARG A 338 10.67 -4.36 -5.74
C ARG A 338 11.90 -3.71 -6.38
N LEU A 339 11.80 -2.42 -6.72
CA LEU A 339 12.91 -1.66 -7.31
C LEU A 339 14.14 -1.54 -6.38
N ARG A 340 13.94 -1.62 -5.06
CA ARG A 340 15.02 -1.49 -4.06
C ARG A 340 15.69 -2.81 -3.71
N ASN A 341 14.93 -3.91 -3.73
CA ASN A 341 15.39 -5.18 -3.15
C ASN A 341 15.98 -6.16 -4.18
N GLY A 342 15.81 -5.92 -5.49
CA GLY A 342 16.33 -6.79 -6.54
C GLY A 342 15.78 -8.22 -6.53
N LYS A 343 14.75 -8.54 -5.71
CA LYS A 343 14.08 -9.83 -5.70
C LYS A 343 13.16 -9.98 -6.91
N ASP A 344 13.14 -11.16 -7.49
CA ASP A 344 12.30 -11.48 -8.63
C ASP A 344 10.87 -11.88 -8.17
N ILE A 345 10.18 -10.93 -7.53
CA ILE A 345 8.77 -11.06 -7.14
C ILE A 345 7.94 -10.33 -8.17
N GLU A 346 7.05 -11.07 -8.84
CA GLU A 346 6.28 -10.58 -9.99
C GLU A 346 4.95 -9.94 -9.60
N GLY A 347 4.38 -10.33 -8.44
CA GLY A 347 3.05 -9.82 -8.07
C GLY A 347 2.55 -10.24 -6.70
N ILE A 348 1.28 -9.92 -6.49
CA ILE A 348 0.51 -10.20 -5.26
C ILE A 348 -0.64 -11.13 -5.65
N SER A 349 -0.85 -12.23 -4.92
CA SER A 349 -1.97 -13.13 -5.18
C SER A 349 -3.32 -12.48 -4.86
N THR A 350 -4.38 -12.90 -5.56
CA THR A 350 -5.76 -12.43 -5.34
C THR A 350 -6.21 -12.65 -3.89
N ASP A 351 -5.81 -13.79 -3.28
CA ASP A 351 -6.14 -14.08 -1.89
C ASP A 351 -5.44 -13.13 -0.90
N THR A 352 -4.18 -12.79 -1.19
CA THR A 352 -3.45 -11.77 -0.42
C THR A 352 -4.13 -10.41 -0.53
N MET A 353 -4.48 -9.97 -1.73
CA MET A 353 -5.19 -8.70 -1.93
C MET A 353 -6.52 -8.67 -1.20
N ARG A 354 -7.29 -9.77 -1.22
CA ARG A 354 -8.56 -9.88 -0.48
C ARG A 354 -8.36 -9.72 1.03
N ILE A 355 -7.27 -10.25 1.59
CA ILE A 355 -6.94 -10.07 3.02
C ILE A 355 -6.62 -8.60 3.30
N LEU A 356 -5.79 -7.96 2.46
CA LEU A 356 -5.42 -6.56 2.61
C LEU A 356 -6.64 -5.62 2.57
N MET A 357 -7.61 -5.88 1.69
CA MET A 357 -8.83 -5.08 1.57
C MET A 357 -9.78 -5.24 2.78
N ASN A 358 -9.76 -6.39 3.45
CA ASN A 358 -10.66 -6.67 4.58
C ASN A 358 -10.05 -6.39 5.96
N TYR A 359 -8.79 -5.99 6.03
CA TYR A 359 -8.13 -5.67 7.29
C TYR A 359 -8.40 -4.21 7.71
N SER A 360 -8.52 -3.96 9.01
CA SER A 360 -8.96 -2.66 9.56
C SER A 360 -7.87 -1.57 9.58
N TRP A 361 -6.61 -1.94 9.36
CA TRP A 361 -5.45 -1.06 9.29
C TRP A 361 -5.33 -0.05 10.44
N PRO A 362 -5.21 -0.49 11.71
CA PRO A 362 -5.09 0.44 12.85
C PRO A 362 -3.87 1.37 12.74
N GLY A 363 -2.81 0.95 12.06
CA GLY A 363 -1.64 1.78 11.74
C GLY A 363 -1.70 2.45 10.37
N ASN A 364 -2.87 2.41 9.70
CA ASN A 364 -3.14 3.05 8.42
C ASN A 364 -2.08 2.73 7.33
N VAL A 365 -1.70 3.71 6.53
CA VAL A 365 -0.75 3.57 5.42
C VAL A 365 0.65 3.17 5.90
N ARG A 366 1.03 3.58 7.11
CA ARG A 366 2.33 3.19 7.70
C ARG A 366 2.37 1.68 7.95
N GLU A 367 1.31 1.11 8.49
CA GLU A 367 1.19 -0.34 8.72
C GLU A 367 1.14 -1.12 7.40
N LEU A 368 0.37 -0.64 6.42
CA LEU A 368 0.31 -1.25 5.09
C LEU A 368 1.70 -1.32 4.44
N ARG A 369 2.45 -0.23 4.49
CA ARG A 369 3.82 -0.20 3.99
C ARG A 369 4.71 -1.22 4.71
N SER A 370 4.67 -1.27 6.05
CA SER A 370 5.46 -2.22 6.85
C SER A 370 5.07 -3.67 6.55
N ALA A 371 3.78 -3.93 6.26
CA ALA A 371 3.31 -5.25 5.84
C ALA A 371 3.94 -5.70 4.52
N PHE A 372 4.11 -4.79 3.56
CA PHE A 372 4.83 -5.09 2.32
C PHE A 372 6.33 -5.27 2.53
N GLU A 373 6.96 -4.44 3.37
CA GLU A 373 8.38 -4.61 3.73
C GLU A 373 8.62 -6.01 4.35
N TYR A 374 7.73 -6.44 5.25
CA TYR A 374 7.76 -7.78 5.84
C TYR A 374 7.53 -8.88 4.80
N ALA A 375 6.52 -8.72 3.94
CA ALA A 375 6.20 -9.71 2.90
C ALA A 375 7.37 -9.91 1.93
N PHE A 376 8.07 -8.86 1.54
CA PHE A 376 9.27 -8.96 0.70
C PHE A 376 10.44 -9.65 1.41
N VAL A 377 10.59 -9.53 2.73
CA VAL A 377 11.62 -10.26 3.49
C VAL A 377 11.30 -11.74 3.53
N THR A 378 10.06 -12.13 3.77
CA THR A 378 9.62 -13.51 3.97
C THR A 378 9.38 -14.26 2.66
N CYS A 379 9.02 -13.57 1.58
CA CYS A 379 8.72 -14.17 0.29
C CYS A 379 10.00 -14.69 -0.38
N ARG A 380 9.97 -15.98 -0.73
CA ARG A 380 10.99 -16.67 -1.55
C ARG A 380 10.44 -17.15 -2.90
N GLU A 381 9.16 -16.90 -3.15
CA GLU A 381 8.40 -17.27 -4.34
C GLU A 381 8.28 -16.06 -5.27
N SER A 382 7.82 -16.29 -6.52
CA SER A 382 7.58 -15.20 -7.48
C SER A 382 6.32 -14.37 -7.18
N ILE A 383 5.43 -14.84 -6.28
CA ILE A 383 4.17 -14.18 -5.95
C ILE A 383 4.00 -14.10 -4.43
N ILE A 384 3.61 -12.93 -3.93
CA ILE A 384 3.29 -12.75 -2.51
C ILE A 384 1.99 -13.47 -2.18
N GLN A 385 2.08 -14.51 -1.33
CA GLN A 385 0.97 -15.31 -0.84
C GLN A 385 0.53 -14.85 0.56
N PRO A 386 -0.68 -15.22 1.05
CA PRO A 386 -1.17 -14.84 2.38
C PRO A 386 -0.20 -15.15 3.54
N HIS A 387 0.51 -16.27 3.48
CA HIS A 387 1.44 -16.68 4.54
C HIS A 387 2.72 -15.83 4.60
N HIS A 388 2.98 -14.99 3.60
CA HIS A 388 4.07 -14.02 3.61
C HIS A 388 3.71 -12.72 4.36
N LEU A 389 2.40 -12.48 4.65
CA LEU A 389 1.98 -11.32 5.42
C LEU A 389 2.30 -11.46 6.92
N PRO A 390 2.40 -10.34 7.66
CA PRO A 390 2.54 -10.39 9.10
C PRO A 390 1.43 -11.21 9.78
N PRO A 391 1.75 -12.03 10.81
CA PRO A 391 0.76 -12.87 11.49
C PRO A 391 -0.43 -12.10 12.09
N SER A 392 -0.24 -10.83 12.45
CA SER A 392 -1.31 -9.94 12.95
C SER A 392 -2.41 -9.70 11.91
N ILE A 393 -2.07 -9.63 10.64
CA ILE A 393 -3.01 -9.40 9.53
C ILE A 393 -3.75 -10.71 9.19
N ILE A 394 -3.08 -11.86 9.27
CA ILE A 394 -3.64 -13.16 8.92
C ILE A 394 -4.64 -13.65 10.00
N LYS A 395 -4.33 -13.44 11.29
CA LYS A 395 -5.12 -13.94 12.43
C LYS A 395 -6.50 -13.34 12.54
N THR A 396 -6.72 -12.13 12.03
CA THR A 396 -8.02 -11.45 12.08
C THR A 396 -9.13 -12.25 11.36
N LYS A 397 -8.80 -13.17 10.46
CA LYS A 397 -9.77 -14.04 9.78
C LYS A 397 -10.19 -15.29 10.57
N ARG A 398 -9.37 -15.75 11.54
CA ARG A 398 -9.72 -16.92 12.37
C ARG A 398 -10.68 -16.55 13.51
N ASP A 399 -10.65 -15.30 13.97
CA ASP A 399 -11.51 -14.82 15.07
C ASP A 399 -12.93 -14.45 14.59
N VAL A 400 -13.16 -14.22 13.29
CA VAL A 400 -14.52 -13.94 12.75
C VAL A 400 -15.34 -15.22 12.54
N CYS A 401 -14.72 -16.40 12.40
CA CYS A 401 -15.46 -17.67 12.36
C CYS A 401 -15.67 -18.31 13.74
N THR A 402 -15.07 -17.76 14.79
CA THR A 402 -15.30 -18.13 16.18
C THR A 402 -15.57 -16.89 17.04
N ALA A 403 -16.23 -15.90 16.49
CA ALA A 403 -16.70 -14.76 17.26
C ALA A 403 -17.70 -15.27 18.32
N LYS A 404 -17.18 -15.58 19.50
CA LYS A 404 -17.94 -15.36 20.71
C LYS A 404 -18.48 -13.93 20.64
N PRO A 405 -19.78 -13.72 20.89
CA PRO A 405 -20.38 -12.40 20.78
C PRO A 405 -19.57 -11.41 21.62
N SER A 406 -19.35 -10.23 21.04
CA SER A 406 -18.76 -9.01 21.60
C SER A 406 -18.68 -9.06 23.13
N SER A 407 -17.53 -8.69 23.68
CA SER A 407 -17.30 -8.50 25.10
C SER A 407 -18.32 -7.52 25.69
N ILE A 408 -19.54 -8.01 25.92
CA ILE A 408 -20.45 -7.43 26.90
C ILE A 408 -19.61 -7.41 28.17
N SER A 409 -19.33 -6.23 28.68
CA SER A 409 -18.59 -6.04 29.91
C SER A 409 -19.08 -7.09 30.91
N ARG A 410 -18.18 -7.73 31.69
CA ARG A 410 -18.61 -8.66 32.76
C ARG A 410 -19.73 -8.06 33.64
N LYS A 411 -19.80 -6.73 33.72
CA LYS A 411 -20.87 -5.97 34.38
C LYS A 411 -22.20 -6.06 33.63
N GLU A 412 -22.20 -5.87 32.31
CA GLU A 412 -23.43 -5.93 31.49
C GLU A 412 -23.97 -7.36 31.37
N LEU A 413 -23.10 -8.36 31.28
CA LEU A 413 -23.52 -9.76 31.31
C LEU A 413 -24.15 -10.14 32.65
N LYS A 414 -23.60 -9.66 33.78
CA LYS A 414 -24.17 -9.83 35.12
C LYS A 414 -25.52 -9.11 35.26
N LYS A 415 -25.66 -7.89 34.73
CA LYS A 415 -26.88 -7.11 34.72
C LYS A 415 -27.96 -7.82 33.91
N LYS A 416 -27.63 -8.33 32.72
CA LYS A 416 -28.57 -9.06 31.86
C LYS A 416 -29.07 -10.34 32.52
N ARG A 417 -28.20 -11.17 33.09
CA ARG A 417 -28.61 -12.39 33.85
C ARG A 417 -29.47 -12.08 35.06
N LEU A 418 -29.20 -10.99 35.76
CA LEU A 418 -30.03 -10.55 36.90
C LEU A 418 -31.43 -10.15 36.42
N LEU A 419 -31.58 -9.41 35.34
CA LEU A 419 -32.85 -9.00 34.77
C LEU A 419 -33.67 -10.19 34.28
N GLU A 420 -33.06 -11.13 33.54
CA GLU A 420 -33.67 -12.36 33.07
C GLU A 420 -34.19 -13.23 34.22
N ALA A 421 -33.39 -13.39 35.28
CA ALA A 421 -33.81 -14.16 36.46
C ALA A 421 -34.95 -13.48 37.27
N LEU A 422 -34.94 -12.14 37.36
CA LEU A 422 -36.04 -11.39 38.01
C LEU A 422 -37.31 -11.41 37.18
N GLU A 423 -37.21 -11.42 35.87
CA GLU A 423 -38.37 -11.56 34.95
C GLU A 423 -39.00 -12.95 35.06
N GLN A 424 -38.21 -14.03 35.02
CA GLN A 424 -38.66 -15.41 35.21
C GLN A 424 -39.26 -15.65 36.58
N ALA A 425 -38.72 -14.97 37.61
CA ALA A 425 -39.22 -15.05 38.99
C ALA A 425 -40.39 -14.10 39.28
N GLY A 426 -40.98 -13.42 38.25
CA GLY A 426 -42.09 -12.48 38.46
C GLY A 426 -41.78 -11.35 39.44
N GLY A 427 -40.49 -10.96 39.55
CA GLY A 427 -40.03 -9.94 40.49
C GLY A 427 -39.74 -10.47 41.91
N ASN A 428 -39.81 -11.75 42.15
CA ASN A 428 -39.55 -12.35 43.46
C ASN A 428 -38.02 -12.57 43.64
N GLN A 429 -37.39 -11.79 44.53
CA GLN A 429 -35.96 -11.84 44.79
C GLN A 429 -35.45 -13.17 45.31
N SER A 430 -36.30 -13.91 46.09
CA SER A 430 -35.94 -15.21 46.65
C SER A 430 -35.93 -16.31 45.59
N GLU A 431 -36.85 -16.25 44.63
CA GLU A 431 -36.89 -17.15 43.47
C GLU A 431 -35.78 -16.85 42.46
N ALA A 432 -35.54 -15.58 42.18
CA ALA A 432 -34.44 -15.15 41.33
C ALA A 432 -33.08 -15.58 41.92
N ALA A 433 -32.92 -15.58 43.23
CA ALA A 433 -31.75 -16.07 43.91
C ALA A 433 -31.53 -17.59 43.72
N LYS A 434 -32.59 -18.39 43.72
CA LYS A 434 -32.54 -19.82 43.41
C LYS A 434 -32.16 -20.10 41.98
N ILE A 435 -32.77 -19.34 41.05
CA ILE A 435 -32.45 -19.45 39.59
C ILE A 435 -30.98 -19.17 39.30
N LEU A 436 -30.40 -18.16 39.97
CA LEU A 436 -29.01 -17.76 39.77
C LEU A 436 -28.03 -18.52 40.65
N GLY A 437 -28.46 -19.38 41.58
CA GLY A 437 -27.61 -20.14 42.50
C GLY A 437 -26.83 -19.24 43.48
N VAL A 438 -27.42 -18.10 43.91
CA VAL A 438 -26.81 -17.12 44.80
C VAL A 438 -27.71 -16.80 46.00
N SER A 439 -27.17 -16.13 47.04
CA SER A 439 -28.00 -15.72 48.16
C SER A 439 -28.92 -14.54 47.81
N ARG A 440 -30.08 -14.44 48.51
CA ARG A 440 -30.98 -13.30 48.35
C ARG A 440 -30.33 -11.97 48.63
N VAL A 441 -29.37 -11.91 49.53
CA VAL A 441 -28.58 -10.71 49.84
C VAL A 441 -27.72 -10.31 48.65
N THR A 442 -27.18 -11.28 47.92
CA THR A 442 -26.40 -11.03 46.70
C THR A 442 -27.26 -10.41 45.60
N ILE A 443 -28.52 -10.91 45.40
CA ILE A 443 -29.47 -10.33 44.48
C ILE A 443 -29.80 -8.88 44.82
N TRP A 444 -30.11 -8.61 46.10
CA TRP A 444 -30.40 -7.26 46.59
C TRP A 444 -29.22 -6.28 46.35
N ASN A 445 -28.00 -6.69 46.64
CA ASN A 445 -26.78 -5.90 46.41
C ASN A 445 -26.56 -5.65 44.91
N GLN A 446 -26.78 -6.63 44.05
CA GLN A 446 -26.68 -6.49 42.58
C GLN A 446 -27.78 -5.55 42.03
N MET A 447 -29.00 -5.65 42.53
CA MET A 447 -30.10 -4.74 42.13
C MET A 447 -29.75 -3.29 42.50
N LYS A 448 -29.24 -3.05 43.71
CA LYS A 448 -28.79 -1.74 44.14
C LYS A 448 -27.63 -1.21 43.33
N HIS A 449 -26.65 -2.08 43.02
CA HIS A 449 -25.45 -1.69 42.22
C HIS A 449 -25.81 -1.37 40.75
N PHE A 450 -26.80 -2.05 40.17
CA PHE A 450 -27.24 -1.85 38.79
C PHE A 450 -28.44 -0.92 38.64
N GLY A 451 -28.95 -0.36 39.71
CA GLY A 451 -30.11 0.56 39.71
C GLY A 451 -31.41 -0.10 39.23
N VAL A 452 -31.58 -1.40 39.50
CA VAL A 452 -32.79 -2.18 39.07
C VAL A 452 -33.86 -2.10 40.14
N ASN A 453 -35.01 -1.48 39.83
CA ASN A 453 -36.18 -1.44 40.69
C ASN A 453 -37.30 -2.33 40.12
N VAL A 454 -37.79 -3.29 40.91
CA VAL A 454 -38.88 -4.15 40.52
C VAL A 454 -40.20 -3.56 41.09
N ARG A 455 -41.03 -2.96 40.22
CA ARG A 455 -42.43 -2.62 40.59
C ARG A 455 -43.27 -3.91 40.52
N ARG A 456 -43.83 -4.34 41.63
CA ARG A 456 -44.83 -5.43 41.64
C ARG A 456 -46.08 -4.95 40.92
N LYS A 457 -46.50 -5.63 39.83
CA LYS A 457 -47.87 -5.57 39.32
C LYS A 457 -48.75 -6.26 40.36
N ILE A 458 -49.57 -5.50 41.04
CA ILE A 458 -50.64 -6.04 41.87
C ILE A 458 -51.84 -6.20 40.91
N ASP A 459 -52.10 -7.42 40.45
CA ASP A 459 -53.33 -7.76 39.77
C ASP A 459 -54.46 -7.78 40.83
N ARG A 460 -55.31 -6.77 40.79
CA ARG A 460 -56.58 -6.81 41.47
C ARG A 460 -57.54 -7.72 40.67
N VAL A 461 -57.69 -8.94 41.14
CA VAL A 461 -58.87 -9.72 40.85
C VAL A 461 -60.03 -9.03 41.55
N ARG A 462 -61.00 -8.52 40.83
CA ARG A 462 -62.32 -8.20 41.32
C ARG A 462 -63.30 -9.33 40.85
N ASP A 463 -63.78 -10.08 41.82
CA ASP A 463 -64.98 -10.90 41.68
C ASP A 463 -66.18 -10.01 41.36
N SER A 464 -66.93 -10.39 40.37
CA SER A 464 -68.43 -10.40 40.30
C SER A 464 -68.88 -11.08 39.03
#